data_a77c00058842b0f8f6c102580a5566d7
#
_entry.id   a77c00058842b0f8f6c102580a5566d7
#
_cell.length_a   1.000
_cell.length_b   1.000
_cell.length_c   1.000
_cell.angle_alpha   90.00
_cell.angle_beta   90.00
_cell.angle_gamma   90.00
#
_symmetry.space_group_name_H-M   'P 1'
#
loop_
_entity.id
_entity.type
_entity.pdbx_description
1 polymer ?
#
loop_
_entity_poly.entity_id
_entity_poly.type
_entity_poly.pdbx_seq_one_letter_code
_entity_poly.pdbx_strand_id
1 'polypeptide(L)'
;MKNKKLSRSNLNSSITSVLAALLCIVIGMAVGFLVLLAINPAHAWGDGFVRIVKGGFYDAPYGVGKELANAAPLIMTGLSVGFAFKTGLFNIGAAGQYTLGAYGALYCAIMLKLPWFVCLLVAAVLGGLWGAIPGFFKAYFNINEVITSIMFNWIGLYLVNELIYQNGTGPMYDVRNTRTLNLGKNADFAQSIIPDFGLNKLFQTNSTTIAIFLAAVVAVLVWVVLNKTTFGYELKAVGLNKSAARYAGINEKKNIILSMAIAGALAGFGAGLFYLSNVGQWNPLNSTSLPAMGFNGISVALLASSNPIGTIFSAIFISHISVGGTFLSTKYYPTEIADLISGIIIYLCAFSMLFRGKIQKLLFKNADKTNVNAEPAPAEKANVKKEGK
;
A
#
# COMPACT_ATOMS: atom_id res chain seq x y z
N MET A 1 -23.95 -9.82 28.14
CA MET A 1 -23.24 -8.57 28.48
C MET A 1 -21.78 -8.55 28.02
N LYS A 2 -21.01 -9.66 28.01
CA LYS A 2 -19.59 -9.74 27.58
C LYS A 2 -19.37 -9.36 26.13
N ASN A 3 -20.23 -9.80 25.20
CA ASN A 3 -20.11 -9.50 23.75
C ASN A 3 -20.33 -8.02 23.41
N LYS A 4 -21.16 -7.29 24.16
CA LYS A 4 -21.42 -5.85 23.93
C LYS A 4 -20.25 -4.97 24.40
N LYS A 5 -19.50 -5.38 25.44
CA LYS A 5 -18.29 -4.71 25.94
C LYS A 5 -17.10 -4.89 24.96
N LEU A 6 -16.91 -6.10 24.43
CA LEU A 6 -15.88 -6.41 23.42
C LEU A 6 -16.11 -5.65 22.12
N SER A 7 -17.37 -5.51 21.66
CA SER A 7 -17.73 -4.73 20.48
C SER A 7 -17.43 -3.23 20.68
N ARG A 8 -17.73 -2.65 21.84
CA ARG A 8 -17.42 -1.24 22.16
C ARG A 8 -15.92 -0.96 22.24
N SER A 9 -15.11 -1.84 22.83
CA SER A 9 -13.67 -1.65 22.93
C SER A 9 -12.99 -1.69 21.54
N ASN A 10 -13.46 -2.56 20.66
CA ASN A 10 -12.97 -2.65 19.28
C ASN A 10 -13.38 -1.42 18.45
N LEU A 11 -14.58 -0.91 18.63
CA LEU A 11 -15.06 0.30 17.96
C LEU A 11 -14.26 1.53 18.40
N ASN A 12 -14.04 1.68 19.70
CA ASN A 12 -13.24 2.77 20.26
C ASN A 12 -11.79 2.72 19.78
N SER A 13 -11.20 1.53 19.65
CA SER A 13 -9.88 1.31 19.10
C SER A 13 -9.77 1.70 17.61
N SER A 14 -10.80 1.42 16.81
CA SER A 14 -10.85 1.80 15.40
C SER A 14 -11.03 3.31 15.23
N ILE A 15 -11.91 3.93 16.01
CA ILE A 15 -12.14 5.38 15.98
C ILE A 15 -10.85 6.14 16.36
N THR A 16 -10.17 5.71 17.43
CA THR A 16 -8.90 6.35 17.84
C THR A 16 -7.82 6.23 16.79
N SER A 17 -7.76 5.13 16.03
CA SER A 17 -6.80 4.97 14.93
C SER A 17 -7.09 5.92 13.78
N VAL A 18 -8.36 6.08 13.40
CA VAL A 18 -8.77 7.03 12.35
C VAL A 18 -8.49 8.47 12.78
N LEU A 19 -8.83 8.84 14.02
CA LEU A 19 -8.55 10.19 14.53
C LEU A 19 -7.06 10.50 14.62
N ALA A 20 -6.23 9.51 15.00
CA ALA A 20 -4.78 9.67 15.01
C ALA A 20 -4.22 9.89 13.60
N ALA A 21 -4.72 9.14 12.60
CA ALA A 21 -4.35 9.32 11.22
C ALA A 21 -4.76 10.72 10.70
N LEU A 22 -6.00 11.16 10.97
CA LEU A 22 -6.48 12.50 10.59
C LEU A 22 -5.66 13.62 11.24
N LEU A 23 -5.28 13.45 12.51
CA LEU A 23 -4.40 14.42 13.19
C LEU A 23 -3.05 14.54 12.49
N CYS A 24 -2.44 13.40 12.15
CA CYS A 24 -1.16 13.39 11.42
C CYS A 24 -1.26 14.07 10.06
N ILE A 25 -2.36 13.84 9.34
CA ILE A 25 -2.64 14.49 8.05
C ILE A 25 -2.72 16.01 8.23
N VAL A 26 -3.49 16.48 9.22
CA VAL A 26 -3.65 17.93 9.48
C VAL A 26 -2.31 18.56 9.84
N ILE A 27 -1.53 17.93 10.71
CA ILE A 27 -0.18 18.42 11.08
C ILE A 27 0.73 18.41 9.84
N GLY A 28 0.71 17.35 9.04
CA GLY A 28 1.52 17.25 7.82
C GLY A 28 1.17 18.32 6.79
N MET A 29 -0.13 18.59 6.61
CA MET A 29 -0.59 19.66 5.74
C MET A 29 -0.20 21.05 6.27
N ALA A 30 -0.25 21.26 7.59
CA ALA A 30 0.21 22.52 8.20
C ALA A 30 1.72 22.72 7.98
N VAL A 31 2.54 21.68 8.15
CA VAL A 31 3.98 21.75 7.86
C VAL A 31 4.21 21.97 6.36
N GLY A 32 3.46 21.28 5.49
CA GLY A 32 3.51 21.51 4.05
C GLY A 32 3.16 22.97 3.66
N PHE A 33 2.17 23.56 4.33
CA PHE A 33 1.84 24.97 4.15
C PHE A 33 2.99 25.89 4.58
N LEU A 34 3.65 25.60 5.69
CA LEU A 34 4.84 26.36 6.12
C LEU A 34 5.98 26.27 5.09
N VAL A 35 6.18 25.13 4.45
CA VAL A 35 7.15 24.99 3.36
C VAL A 35 6.77 25.86 2.17
N LEU A 36 5.49 25.90 1.77
CA LEU A 36 5.02 26.77 0.69
C LEU A 36 5.23 28.25 1.04
N LEU A 37 4.96 28.65 2.29
CA LEU A 37 5.21 30.00 2.79
C LEU A 37 6.70 30.38 2.74
N ALA A 38 7.58 29.44 3.06
CA ALA A 38 9.03 29.68 3.04
C ALA A 38 9.57 29.93 1.63
N ILE A 39 8.95 29.29 0.61
CA ILE A 39 9.37 29.42 -0.79
C ILE A 39 8.76 30.65 -1.45
N ASN A 40 7.44 30.83 -1.36
CA ASN A 40 6.76 31.97 -1.95
C ASN A 40 5.53 32.37 -1.12
N PRO A 41 5.67 33.30 -0.15
CA PRO A 41 4.58 33.70 0.73
C PRO A 41 3.35 34.26 0.01
N ALA A 42 3.56 35.00 -1.08
CA ALA A 42 2.47 35.69 -1.80
C ALA A 42 1.49 34.72 -2.47
N HIS A 43 1.96 33.55 -2.88
CA HIS A 43 1.18 32.55 -3.60
C HIS A 43 0.90 31.27 -2.79
N ALA A 44 1.37 31.19 -1.54
CA ALA A 44 1.31 29.98 -0.72
C ALA A 44 -0.10 29.49 -0.45
N TRP A 45 -1.06 30.36 -0.28
CA TRP A 45 -2.45 29.99 0.00
C TRP A 45 -3.18 29.52 -1.28
N GLY A 46 -3.32 30.39 -2.28
CA GLY A 46 -4.17 30.12 -3.45
C GLY A 46 -3.55 29.15 -4.45
N ASP A 47 -2.33 29.45 -4.91
CA ASP A 47 -1.62 28.68 -5.93
C ASP A 47 -0.88 27.47 -5.37
N GLY A 48 -0.67 27.44 -4.06
CA GLY A 48 -0.02 26.34 -3.35
C GLY A 48 -1.03 25.47 -2.61
N PHE A 49 -1.35 25.83 -1.39
CA PHE A 49 -2.08 25.00 -0.44
C PHE A 49 -3.48 24.59 -0.92
N VAL A 50 -4.26 25.56 -1.44
CA VAL A 50 -5.63 25.26 -1.91
C VAL A 50 -5.64 24.27 -3.05
N ARG A 51 -4.64 24.28 -3.95
CA ARG A 51 -4.54 23.32 -5.06
C ARG A 51 -4.25 21.92 -4.55
N ILE A 52 -3.36 21.78 -3.57
CA ILE A 52 -3.05 20.47 -2.95
C ILE A 52 -4.27 19.92 -2.22
N VAL A 53 -4.97 20.78 -1.44
CA VAL A 53 -6.15 20.36 -0.67
C VAL A 53 -7.33 20.00 -1.57
N LYS A 54 -7.51 20.72 -2.67
CA LYS A 54 -8.54 20.38 -3.65
C LYS A 54 -8.20 19.09 -4.44
N GLY A 55 -6.91 18.74 -4.56
CA GLY A 55 -6.49 17.56 -5.27
C GLY A 55 -7.10 17.48 -6.66
N GLY A 56 -7.62 16.32 -7.04
CA GLY A 56 -8.29 16.10 -8.31
C GLY A 56 -9.58 16.91 -8.51
N PHE A 57 -10.20 17.39 -7.43
CA PHE A 57 -11.36 18.28 -7.55
C PHE A 57 -11.00 19.68 -8.06
N TYR A 58 -9.71 20.03 -8.12
CA TYR A 58 -9.28 21.29 -8.71
C TYR A 58 -9.59 21.38 -10.20
N ASP A 59 -9.46 20.25 -10.91
CA ASP A 59 -9.74 20.14 -12.34
C ASP A 59 -10.66 18.93 -12.60
N ALA A 60 -11.81 18.93 -11.95
CA ALA A 60 -12.79 17.85 -12.12
C ALA A 60 -13.53 17.99 -13.46
N PRO A 61 -13.83 16.85 -14.16
CA PRO A 61 -13.68 15.45 -13.74
C PRO A 61 -12.29 14.83 -14.00
N TYR A 62 -11.42 15.47 -14.78
CA TYR A 62 -10.12 14.96 -15.19
C TYR A 62 -9.19 14.61 -14.01
N GLY A 63 -9.05 15.52 -13.05
CA GLY A 63 -8.21 15.30 -11.87
C GLY A 63 -8.69 14.14 -11.01
N VAL A 64 -10.01 13.99 -10.82
CA VAL A 64 -10.59 12.84 -10.09
C VAL A 64 -10.29 11.53 -10.81
N GLY A 65 -10.35 11.52 -12.14
CA GLY A 65 -9.97 10.36 -12.93
C GLY A 65 -8.51 9.95 -12.70
N LYS A 66 -7.59 10.92 -12.69
CA LYS A 66 -6.17 10.67 -12.37
C LYS A 66 -5.99 10.13 -10.95
N GLU A 67 -6.73 10.65 -9.99
CA GLU A 67 -6.68 10.12 -8.61
C GLU A 67 -7.05 8.65 -8.54
N LEU A 68 -8.15 8.26 -9.17
CA LEU A 68 -8.61 6.88 -9.18
C LEU A 68 -7.61 5.97 -9.92
N ALA A 69 -7.04 6.43 -11.02
CA ALA A 69 -6.03 5.70 -11.78
C ALA A 69 -4.74 5.45 -10.96
N ASN A 70 -4.27 6.46 -10.21
CA ASN A 70 -3.10 6.32 -9.34
C ASN A 70 -3.41 5.58 -8.03
N ALA A 71 -4.62 5.67 -7.51
CA ALA A 71 -5.01 5.00 -6.28
C ALA A 71 -5.01 3.46 -6.42
N ALA A 72 -5.37 2.91 -7.59
CA ALA A 72 -5.42 1.47 -7.80
C ALA A 72 -4.09 0.75 -7.52
N PRO A 73 -2.94 1.12 -8.13
CA PRO A 73 -1.65 0.53 -7.80
C PRO A 73 -1.20 0.83 -6.37
N LEU A 74 -1.55 2.00 -5.80
CA LEU A 74 -1.25 2.33 -4.40
C LEU A 74 -2.01 1.46 -3.41
N ILE A 75 -3.25 1.08 -3.69
CA ILE A 75 -4.00 0.09 -2.89
C ILE A 75 -3.22 -1.22 -2.87
N MET A 76 -2.78 -1.70 -4.02
CA MET A 76 -2.11 -2.99 -4.13
C MET A 76 -0.75 -3.02 -3.45
N THR A 77 0.07 -1.99 -3.62
CA THR A 77 1.36 -1.88 -2.92
C THR A 77 1.17 -1.67 -1.41
N GLY A 78 0.15 -0.91 -1.01
CA GLY A 78 -0.26 -0.77 0.39
C GLY A 78 -0.73 -2.08 1.01
N LEU A 79 -1.49 -2.89 0.28
CA LEU A 79 -1.89 -4.24 0.70
C LEU A 79 -0.68 -5.16 0.81
N SER A 80 0.28 -5.09 -0.13
CA SER A 80 1.52 -5.86 -0.09
C SER A 80 2.28 -5.64 1.22
N VAL A 81 2.55 -4.38 1.55
CA VAL A 81 3.27 -4.03 2.78
C VAL A 81 2.42 -4.32 4.02
N GLY A 82 1.13 -3.96 4.01
CA GLY A 82 0.20 -4.17 5.12
C GLY A 82 -0.01 -5.66 5.45
N PHE A 83 -0.05 -6.52 4.43
CA PHE A 83 -0.13 -7.97 4.58
C PHE A 83 1.11 -8.51 5.29
N ALA A 84 2.31 -8.13 4.84
CA ALA A 84 3.55 -8.52 5.47
C ALA A 84 3.62 -8.07 6.94
N PHE A 85 3.23 -6.84 7.25
CA PHE A 85 3.16 -6.34 8.62
C PHE A 85 2.21 -7.17 9.52
N LYS A 86 1.04 -7.55 9.00
CA LYS A 86 0.08 -8.39 9.75
C LYS A 86 0.60 -9.79 10.01
N THR A 87 1.56 -10.25 9.24
CA THR A 87 2.21 -11.57 9.36
C THR A 87 3.58 -11.48 10.04
N GLY A 88 3.91 -10.33 10.64
CA GLY A 88 5.13 -10.12 11.43
C GLY A 88 6.41 -9.95 10.61
N LEU A 89 6.29 -9.63 9.31
CA LEU A 89 7.40 -9.37 8.42
C LEU A 89 7.35 -7.95 7.88
N PHE A 90 8.48 -7.42 7.45
CA PHE A 90 8.53 -6.10 6.82
C PHE A 90 8.91 -6.22 5.33
N ASN A 91 7.93 -6.00 4.44
CA ASN A 91 8.16 -6.04 3.01
C ASN A 91 8.63 -4.68 2.46
N ILE A 92 9.92 -4.36 2.64
CA ILE A 92 10.54 -3.21 1.95
C ILE A 92 10.89 -3.56 0.49
N GLY A 93 10.77 -4.84 0.11
CA GLY A 93 11.01 -5.36 -1.24
C GLY A 93 9.90 -5.05 -2.25
N ALA A 94 8.85 -4.35 -1.84
CA ALA A 94 7.70 -4.06 -2.69
C ALA A 94 8.11 -3.33 -4.00
N ALA A 95 9.15 -2.50 -3.99
CA ALA A 95 9.64 -1.81 -5.19
C ALA A 95 10.22 -2.78 -6.22
N GLY A 96 11.06 -3.75 -5.82
CA GLY A 96 11.60 -4.77 -6.73
C GLY A 96 10.54 -5.75 -7.21
N GLN A 97 9.63 -6.15 -6.32
CA GLN A 97 8.49 -7.03 -6.65
C GLN A 97 7.55 -6.35 -7.67
N TYR A 98 7.29 -5.07 -7.49
CA TYR A 98 6.58 -4.20 -8.44
C TYR A 98 7.30 -4.15 -9.79
N THR A 99 8.63 -3.99 -9.78
CA THR A 99 9.47 -3.93 -10.98
C THR A 99 9.36 -5.21 -11.81
N LEU A 100 9.49 -6.37 -11.19
CA LEU A 100 9.34 -7.67 -11.87
C LEU A 100 7.90 -7.89 -12.36
N GLY A 101 6.91 -7.47 -11.57
CA GLY A 101 5.51 -7.49 -11.99
C GLY A 101 5.25 -6.59 -13.21
N ALA A 102 5.85 -5.39 -13.24
CA ALA A 102 5.78 -4.49 -14.39
C ALA A 102 6.36 -5.13 -15.65
N TYR A 103 7.53 -5.74 -15.53
CA TYR A 103 8.14 -6.48 -16.64
C TYR A 103 7.22 -7.59 -17.15
N GLY A 104 6.69 -8.42 -16.26
CA GLY A 104 5.79 -9.51 -16.64
C GLY A 104 4.53 -9.02 -17.35
N ALA A 105 3.89 -7.98 -16.84
CA ALA A 105 2.72 -7.38 -17.46
C ALA A 105 3.03 -6.84 -18.86
N LEU A 106 4.11 -6.05 -18.99
CA LEU A 106 4.52 -5.42 -20.25
C LEU A 106 5.01 -6.45 -21.26
N TYR A 107 5.76 -7.47 -20.84
CA TYR A 107 6.22 -8.52 -21.72
C TYR A 107 5.04 -9.29 -22.34
N CYS A 108 4.09 -9.70 -21.50
CA CYS A 108 2.89 -10.40 -21.98
C CYS A 108 2.02 -9.50 -22.88
N ALA A 109 1.92 -8.21 -22.58
CA ALA A 109 1.13 -7.28 -23.36
C ALA A 109 1.77 -6.94 -24.72
N ILE A 110 3.08 -6.66 -24.75
CA ILE A 110 3.77 -6.16 -25.93
C ILE A 110 4.25 -7.31 -26.82
N MET A 111 4.90 -8.32 -26.21
CA MET A 111 5.54 -9.41 -26.98
C MET A 111 4.55 -10.50 -27.32
N LEU A 112 3.75 -10.91 -26.35
CA LEU A 112 2.82 -12.04 -26.52
C LEU A 112 1.40 -11.58 -26.90
N LYS A 113 1.11 -10.28 -26.80
CA LYS A 113 -0.21 -9.68 -27.10
C LYS A 113 -1.36 -10.42 -26.40
N LEU A 114 -1.14 -10.84 -25.13
CA LEU A 114 -2.11 -11.59 -24.37
C LEU A 114 -3.21 -10.67 -23.79
N PRO A 115 -4.40 -11.20 -23.47
CA PRO A 115 -5.46 -10.41 -22.84
C PRO A 115 -5.04 -9.93 -21.45
N TRP A 116 -5.54 -8.77 -21.07
CA TRP A 116 -5.18 -8.02 -19.86
C TRP A 116 -5.19 -8.86 -18.57
N PHE A 117 -6.17 -9.76 -18.40
CA PHE A 117 -6.28 -10.60 -17.20
C PHE A 117 -5.13 -11.61 -17.09
N VAL A 118 -4.63 -12.14 -18.21
CA VAL A 118 -3.44 -13.02 -18.24
C VAL A 118 -2.20 -12.21 -17.88
N CYS A 119 -2.06 -11.00 -18.46
CA CYS A 119 -0.94 -10.10 -18.15
C CYS A 119 -0.90 -9.75 -16.66
N LEU A 120 -2.06 -9.48 -16.03
CA LEU A 120 -2.18 -9.25 -14.58
C LEU A 120 -1.78 -10.46 -13.76
N LEU A 121 -2.18 -11.65 -14.19
CA LEU A 121 -1.84 -12.89 -13.49
C LEU A 121 -0.33 -13.16 -13.52
N VAL A 122 0.31 -12.97 -14.69
CA VAL A 122 1.77 -13.10 -14.84
C VAL A 122 2.49 -12.04 -13.99
N ALA A 123 2.00 -10.81 -13.96
CA ALA A 123 2.53 -9.76 -13.10
C ALA A 123 2.52 -10.16 -11.62
N ALA A 124 1.41 -10.73 -11.15
CA ALA A 124 1.28 -11.22 -9.78
C ALA A 124 2.22 -12.40 -9.52
N VAL A 125 2.33 -13.35 -10.44
CA VAL A 125 3.22 -14.52 -10.29
C VAL A 125 4.68 -14.09 -10.22
N LEU A 126 5.15 -13.24 -11.12
CA LEU A 126 6.55 -12.78 -11.11
C LEU A 126 6.86 -11.93 -9.88
N GLY A 127 5.96 -11.05 -9.47
CA GLY A 127 6.09 -10.31 -8.21
C GLY A 127 6.14 -11.24 -7.00
N GLY A 128 5.30 -12.28 -6.99
CA GLY A 128 5.24 -13.29 -5.94
C GLY A 128 6.51 -14.15 -5.87
N LEU A 129 7.01 -14.62 -7.00
CA LEU A 129 8.27 -15.36 -7.06
C LEU A 129 9.44 -14.51 -6.56
N TRP A 130 9.50 -13.24 -6.98
CA TRP A 130 10.52 -12.31 -6.51
C TRP A 130 10.41 -12.05 -5.00
N GLY A 131 9.19 -11.92 -4.48
CA GLY A 131 8.94 -11.77 -3.05
C GLY A 131 9.25 -13.04 -2.23
N ALA A 132 9.12 -14.24 -2.83
CA ALA A 132 9.45 -15.49 -2.17
C ALA A 132 10.95 -15.59 -1.83
N ILE A 133 11.83 -14.94 -2.59
CA ILE A 133 13.29 -15.02 -2.40
C ILE A 133 13.71 -14.47 -1.02
N PRO A 134 13.38 -13.23 -0.61
CA PRO A 134 13.68 -12.76 0.74
C PRO A 134 13.03 -13.62 1.83
N GLY A 135 11.79 -14.11 1.56
CA GLY A 135 11.11 -15.04 2.46
C GLY A 135 11.87 -16.35 2.66
N PHE A 136 12.46 -16.91 1.60
CA PHE A 136 13.27 -18.11 1.65
C PHE A 136 14.55 -17.89 2.48
N PHE A 137 15.28 -16.80 2.23
CA PHE A 137 16.47 -16.45 3.01
C PHE A 137 16.14 -16.26 4.50
N LYS A 138 14.99 -15.63 4.80
CA LYS A 138 14.53 -15.50 6.18
C LYS A 138 14.19 -16.84 6.83
N ALA A 139 13.48 -17.71 6.11
CA ALA A 139 12.96 -18.94 6.67
C ALA A 139 14.04 -20.01 6.91
N TYR A 140 15.03 -20.10 6.01
CA TYR A 140 16.05 -21.15 6.07
C TYR A 140 17.37 -20.69 6.67
N PHE A 141 17.79 -19.47 6.39
CA PHE A 141 19.08 -18.93 6.83
C PHE A 141 18.97 -17.89 7.94
N ASN A 142 17.73 -17.56 8.35
CA ASN A 142 17.44 -16.52 9.34
C ASN A 142 18.07 -15.15 9.00
N ILE A 143 18.32 -14.88 7.71
CA ILE A 143 18.83 -13.61 7.22
C ILE A 143 17.70 -12.55 7.36
N ASN A 144 18.07 -11.32 7.68
CA ASN A 144 17.11 -10.24 7.82
C ASN A 144 16.42 -9.96 6.46
N GLU A 145 15.09 -10.05 6.43
CA GLU A 145 14.26 -9.83 5.25
C GLU A 145 14.39 -8.43 4.68
N VAL A 146 14.68 -7.43 5.51
CA VAL A 146 14.85 -6.03 5.08
C VAL A 146 16.10 -5.88 4.23
N ILE A 147 17.23 -6.40 4.71
CA ILE A 147 18.53 -6.32 3.99
C ILE A 147 18.42 -7.06 2.65
N THR A 148 17.90 -8.28 2.68
CA THR A 148 17.71 -9.08 1.46
C THR A 148 16.79 -8.37 0.46
N SER A 149 15.68 -7.82 0.94
CA SER A 149 14.73 -7.10 0.10
C SER A 149 15.33 -5.84 -0.55
N ILE A 150 16.11 -5.08 0.19
CA ILE A 150 16.79 -3.88 -0.37
C ILE A 150 17.74 -4.28 -1.51
N MET A 151 18.52 -5.34 -1.32
CA MET A 151 19.42 -5.82 -2.38
C MET A 151 18.64 -6.30 -3.60
N PHE A 152 17.58 -7.09 -3.39
CA PHE A 152 16.74 -7.60 -4.48
C PHE A 152 15.93 -6.49 -5.17
N ASN A 153 15.66 -5.35 -4.54
CA ASN A 153 15.07 -4.20 -5.23
C ASN A 153 16.00 -3.68 -6.35
N TRP A 154 17.28 -3.51 -6.06
CA TRP A 154 18.26 -3.02 -7.05
C TRP A 154 18.57 -4.07 -8.11
N ILE A 155 18.74 -5.33 -7.72
CA ILE A 155 18.93 -6.42 -8.68
C ILE A 155 17.73 -6.50 -9.64
N GLY A 156 16.50 -6.38 -9.13
CA GLY A 156 15.29 -6.39 -9.95
C GLY A 156 15.24 -5.20 -10.91
N LEU A 157 15.60 -3.99 -10.44
CA LEU A 157 15.61 -2.80 -11.28
C LEU A 157 16.60 -2.94 -12.44
N TYR A 158 17.85 -3.28 -12.16
CA TYR A 158 18.88 -3.42 -13.20
C TYR A 158 18.56 -4.56 -14.16
N LEU A 159 18.08 -5.69 -13.64
CA LEU A 159 17.66 -6.83 -14.46
C LEU A 159 16.56 -6.43 -15.44
N VAL A 160 15.50 -5.78 -14.97
CA VAL A 160 14.36 -5.38 -15.81
C VAL A 160 14.77 -4.28 -16.80
N ASN A 161 15.59 -3.33 -16.38
CA ASN A 161 16.10 -2.29 -17.29
C ASN A 161 16.90 -2.91 -18.43
N GLU A 162 17.80 -3.86 -18.13
CA GLU A 162 18.59 -4.55 -19.18
C GLU A 162 17.71 -5.38 -20.10
N LEU A 163 16.75 -6.15 -19.56
CA LEU A 163 15.83 -6.97 -20.34
C LEU A 163 14.95 -6.14 -21.30
N ILE A 164 14.65 -4.90 -20.95
CA ILE A 164 13.83 -4.00 -21.79
C ILE A 164 14.70 -3.22 -22.76
N TYR A 165 15.86 -2.70 -22.30
CA TYR A 165 16.68 -1.77 -23.06
C TYR A 165 17.55 -2.45 -24.14
N GLN A 166 18.24 -3.54 -23.76
CA GLN A 166 19.10 -4.34 -24.65
C GLN A 166 19.99 -3.48 -25.58
N ASN A 167 20.75 -2.55 -25.00
CA ASN A 167 21.58 -1.57 -25.74
C ASN A 167 20.80 -0.70 -26.75
N GLY A 168 19.52 -0.42 -26.49
CA GLY A 168 18.67 0.40 -27.36
C GLY A 168 17.98 -0.38 -28.49
N THR A 169 18.15 -1.71 -28.55
CA THR A 169 17.57 -2.58 -29.60
C THR A 169 16.43 -3.45 -29.07
N GLY A 170 16.08 -3.32 -27.78
CA GLY A 170 15.05 -4.13 -27.15
C GLY A 170 13.70 -4.00 -27.85
N PRO A 171 13.00 -5.12 -28.13
CA PRO A 171 11.76 -5.11 -28.89
C PRO A 171 10.59 -4.43 -28.13
N MET A 172 10.74 -4.24 -26.83
CA MET A 172 9.77 -3.51 -25.98
C MET A 172 10.10 -2.02 -25.87
N TYR A 173 11.27 -1.60 -26.33
CA TYR A 173 11.81 -0.26 -26.15
C TYR A 173 11.47 0.66 -27.32
N ASP A 174 10.95 1.85 -27.04
CA ASP A 174 10.73 2.92 -28.01
C ASP A 174 11.90 3.93 -27.91
N VAL A 175 12.79 3.88 -28.87
CA VAL A 175 13.98 4.75 -28.94
C VAL A 175 13.60 6.25 -28.96
N ARG A 176 12.48 6.61 -29.62
CA ARG A 176 12.06 8.01 -29.74
C ARG A 176 11.63 8.63 -28.42
N ASN A 177 10.94 7.82 -27.59
CA ASN A 177 10.40 8.25 -26.32
C ASN A 177 11.26 7.81 -25.12
N THR A 178 12.34 7.04 -25.35
CA THR A 178 13.22 6.49 -24.30
C THR A 178 12.46 5.69 -23.22
N ARG A 179 11.38 5.03 -23.61
CA ARG A 179 10.46 4.29 -22.73
C ARG A 179 9.98 3.01 -23.43
N THR A 180 9.21 2.20 -22.70
CA THR A 180 8.50 1.08 -23.33
C THR A 180 7.46 1.57 -24.33
N LEU A 181 7.09 0.71 -25.30
CA LEU A 181 6.03 0.99 -26.24
C LEU A 181 4.74 1.37 -25.51
N ASN A 182 4.03 2.37 -26.03
CA ASN A 182 2.77 2.84 -25.45
C ASN A 182 1.64 1.91 -25.86
N LEU A 183 1.00 1.25 -24.89
CA LEU A 183 -0.09 0.31 -25.13
C LEU A 183 -1.33 1.00 -25.71
N GLY A 184 -1.64 2.23 -25.28
CA GLY A 184 -2.84 2.96 -25.70
C GLY A 184 -2.76 3.57 -27.11
N LYS A 185 -1.56 3.64 -27.71
CA LYS A 185 -1.39 4.22 -29.06
C LYS A 185 -1.38 3.19 -30.18
N ASN A 186 -1.28 1.91 -29.86
CA ASN A 186 -1.22 0.84 -30.85
C ASN A 186 -2.43 -0.09 -30.68
N ALA A 187 -3.21 -0.21 -31.74
CA ALA A 187 -4.40 -1.07 -31.79
C ALA A 187 -4.07 -2.56 -31.50
N ASP A 188 -2.86 -3.00 -31.82
CA ASP A 188 -2.40 -4.37 -31.59
C ASP A 188 -2.42 -4.78 -30.11
N PHE A 189 -2.34 -3.81 -29.19
CA PHE A 189 -2.31 -4.05 -27.76
C PHE A 189 -3.67 -3.83 -27.06
N ALA A 190 -4.73 -3.55 -27.85
CA ALA A 190 -6.04 -3.22 -27.30
C ALA A 190 -6.58 -4.26 -26.32
N GLN A 191 -6.36 -5.57 -26.60
CA GLN A 191 -6.80 -6.65 -25.71
C GLN A 191 -5.99 -6.76 -24.40
N SER A 192 -4.80 -6.17 -24.36
CA SER A 192 -3.92 -6.18 -23.19
C SER A 192 -4.16 -4.99 -22.25
N ILE A 193 -4.97 -4.02 -22.68
CA ILE A 193 -5.36 -2.87 -21.86
C ILE A 193 -6.56 -3.26 -20.99
N ILE A 194 -6.52 -2.83 -19.73
CA ILE A 194 -7.64 -3.03 -18.82
C ILE A 194 -8.84 -2.22 -19.31
N PRO A 195 -10.02 -2.83 -19.48
CA PRO A 195 -11.21 -2.14 -19.99
C PRO A 195 -11.62 -0.97 -19.09
N ASP A 196 -12.13 0.08 -19.71
CA ASP A 196 -12.59 1.29 -19.04
C ASP A 196 -14.11 1.36 -18.83
N PHE A 197 -14.90 0.59 -19.59
CA PHE A 197 -16.36 0.62 -19.56
C PHE A 197 -16.96 2.04 -19.60
N GLY A 198 -16.30 2.96 -20.29
CA GLY A 198 -16.74 4.34 -20.42
C GLY A 198 -16.26 5.29 -19.32
N LEU A 199 -15.50 4.82 -18.33
CA LEU A 199 -14.90 5.67 -17.29
C LEU A 199 -13.99 6.74 -17.88
N ASN A 200 -13.26 6.43 -18.95
CA ASN A 200 -12.40 7.40 -19.64
C ASN A 200 -13.19 8.59 -20.17
N LYS A 201 -14.40 8.34 -20.70
CA LYS A 201 -15.28 9.43 -21.16
C LYS A 201 -15.85 10.23 -19.99
N LEU A 202 -16.25 9.55 -18.90
CA LEU A 202 -16.78 10.18 -17.71
C LEU A 202 -15.77 11.11 -17.04
N PHE A 203 -14.51 10.64 -16.90
CA PHE A 203 -13.43 11.37 -16.24
C PHE A 203 -12.52 12.13 -17.20
N GLN A 204 -12.78 12.10 -18.50
CA GLN A 204 -12.00 12.80 -19.53
C GLN A 204 -10.49 12.46 -19.48
N THR A 205 -10.16 11.21 -19.15
CA THR A 205 -8.78 10.72 -19.07
C THR A 205 -8.64 9.41 -19.82
N ASN A 206 -7.44 9.11 -20.35
CA ASN A 206 -7.15 7.85 -21.03
C ASN A 206 -6.62 6.76 -20.10
N SER A 207 -6.57 7.00 -18.80
CA SER A 207 -5.94 6.11 -17.82
C SER A 207 -6.89 5.62 -16.72
N THR A 208 -8.15 6.10 -16.71
CA THR A 208 -9.14 5.66 -15.72
C THR A 208 -9.86 4.41 -16.22
N THR A 209 -9.55 3.28 -15.62
CA THR A 209 -10.07 1.96 -15.97
C THR A 209 -10.77 1.31 -14.78
N ILE A 210 -11.29 0.10 -14.94
CA ILE A 210 -11.84 -0.68 -13.82
C ILE A 210 -10.77 -1.13 -12.80
N ALA A 211 -9.51 -0.76 -12.97
CA ALA A 211 -8.41 -1.13 -12.08
C ALA A 211 -8.69 -0.80 -10.60
N ILE A 212 -9.38 0.33 -10.32
CA ILE A 212 -9.72 0.71 -8.95
C ILE A 212 -10.70 -0.29 -8.30
N PHE A 213 -11.67 -0.79 -9.06
CA PHE A 213 -12.62 -1.78 -8.56
C PHE A 213 -11.93 -3.14 -8.36
N LEU A 214 -11.01 -3.52 -9.27
CA LEU A 214 -10.21 -4.75 -9.11
C LEU A 214 -9.35 -4.66 -7.85
N ALA A 215 -8.68 -3.53 -7.60
CA ALA A 215 -7.89 -3.32 -6.39
C ALA A 215 -8.76 -3.37 -5.12
N ALA A 216 -9.96 -2.78 -5.15
CA ALA A 216 -10.90 -2.84 -4.02
C ALA A 216 -11.38 -4.28 -3.74
N VAL A 217 -11.69 -5.06 -4.78
CA VAL A 217 -12.05 -6.48 -4.65
C VAL A 217 -10.91 -7.27 -4.02
N VAL A 218 -9.66 -7.06 -4.48
CA VAL A 218 -8.48 -7.71 -3.90
C VAL A 218 -8.30 -7.31 -2.43
N ALA A 219 -8.55 -6.05 -2.06
CA ALA A 219 -8.49 -5.61 -0.67
C ALA A 219 -9.48 -6.36 0.23
N VAL A 220 -10.71 -6.58 -0.27
CA VAL A 220 -11.73 -7.38 0.44
C VAL A 220 -11.28 -8.84 0.53
N LEU A 221 -10.73 -9.43 -0.54
CA LEU A 221 -10.22 -10.80 -0.53
C LEU A 221 -9.09 -10.96 0.49
N VAL A 222 -8.13 -10.03 0.53
CA VAL A 222 -7.04 -10.02 1.52
C VAL A 222 -7.60 -9.90 2.94
N TRP A 223 -8.61 -9.07 3.16
CA TRP A 223 -9.28 -8.95 4.45
C TRP A 223 -9.93 -10.27 4.87
N VAL A 224 -10.63 -10.95 3.95
CA VAL A 224 -11.24 -12.27 4.21
C VAL A 224 -10.16 -13.30 4.54
N VAL A 225 -9.11 -13.40 3.74
CA VAL A 225 -7.99 -14.32 3.96
C VAL A 225 -7.38 -14.11 5.35
N LEU A 226 -7.04 -12.89 5.71
CA LEU A 226 -6.40 -12.60 7.00
C LEU A 226 -7.31 -12.80 8.21
N ASN A 227 -8.62 -12.56 8.09
CA ASN A 227 -9.50 -12.50 9.25
C ASN A 227 -10.52 -13.62 9.35
N LYS A 228 -10.75 -14.37 8.26
CA LYS A 228 -11.81 -15.38 8.19
C LYS A 228 -11.30 -16.78 7.85
N THR A 229 -9.99 -16.96 7.59
CA THR A 229 -9.42 -18.27 7.22
C THR A 229 -8.43 -18.77 8.26
N THR A 230 -8.28 -20.11 8.35
CA THR A 230 -7.26 -20.77 9.16
C THR A 230 -5.85 -20.40 8.72
N PHE A 231 -5.64 -20.25 7.40
CA PHE A 231 -4.37 -19.81 6.83
C PHE A 231 -3.96 -18.42 7.32
N GLY A 232 -4.88 -17.43 7.32
CA GLY A 232 -4.62 -16.10 7.88
C GLY A 232 -4.37 -16.11 9.39
N TYR A 233 -4.97 -17.05 10.11
CA TYR A 233 -4.66 -17.28 11.53
C TYR A 233 -3.22 -17.79 11.71
N GLU A 234 -2.81 -18.81 10.96
CA GLU A 234 -1.46 -19.37 11.00
C GLU A 234 -0.39 -18.31 10.71
N LEU A 235 -0.59 -17.51 9.64
CA LEU A 235 0.32 -16.43 9.28
C LEU A 235 0.51 -15.43 10.44
N LYS A 236 -0.59 -14.99 11.07
CA LYS A 236 -0.54 -14.07 12.21
C LYS A 236 0.08 -14.71 13.44
N ALA A 237 -0.19 -16.00 13.70
CA ALA A 237 0.40 -16.73 14.82
C ALA A 237 1.93 -16.81 14.70
N VAL A 238 2.45 -17.13 13.50
CA VAL A 238 3.90 -17.14 13.20
C VAL A 238 4.49 -15.74 13.38
N GLY A 239 3.79 -14.69 12.95
CA GLY A 239 4.22 -13.31 13.10
C GLY A 239 4.29 -12.83 14.56
N LEU A 240 3.38 -13.29 15.40
CA LEU A 240 3.36 -12.93 16.83
C LEU A 240 4.44 -13.67 17.62
N ASN A 241 4.55 -14.98 17.46
CA ASN A 241 5.55 -15.78 18.15
C ASN A 241 5.83 -17.07 17.37
N LYS A 242 6.99 -17.12 16.70
CA LYS A 242 7.43 -18.28 15.90
C LYS A 242 7.50 -19.56 16.71
N SER A 243 8.10 -19.50 17.91
CA SER A 243 8.27 -20.69 18.77
C SER A 243 6.93 -21.26 19.23
N ALA A 244 6.01 -20.40 19.69
CA ALA A 244 4.68 -20.82 20.09
C ALA A 244 3.87 -21.43 18.92
N ALA A 245 3.97 -20.81 17.72
CA ALA A 245 3.32 -21.33 16.53
C ALA A 245 3.86 -22.73 16.16
N ARG A 246 5.18 -22.93 16.25
CA ARG A 246 5.82 -24.21 15.99
C ARG A 246 5.35 -25.28 16.99
N TYR A 247 5.24 -24.98 18.29
CA TYR A 247 4.70 -25.89 19.28
C TYR A 247 3.24 -26.27 19.02
N ALA A 248 2.47 -25.33 18.41
CA ALA A 248 1.09 -25.60 17.97
C ALA A 248 1.00 -26.39 16.65
N GLY A 249 2.12 -26.86 16.08
CA GLY A 249 2.17 -27.67 14.85
C GLY A 249 2.13 -26.83 13.56
N ILE A 250 2.25 -25.50 13.63
CA ILE A 250 2.23 -24.62 12.47
C ILE A 250 3.64 -24.59 11.83
N ASN A 251 3.70 -24.80 10.51
CA ASN A 251 4.95 -24.74 9.76
C ASN A 251 5.40 -23.29 9.55
N GLU A 252 6.30 -22.81 10.43
CA GLU A 252 6.80 -21.44 10.41
C GLU A 252 7.50 -21.06 9.10
N LYS A 253 8.36 -21.97 8.56
CA LYS A 253 9.14 -21.71 7.34
C LYS A 253 8.23 -21.51 6.13
N LYS A 254 7.26 -22.41 5.93
CA LYS A 254 6.27 -22.31 4.86
C LYS A 254 5.49 -21.00 4.97
N ASN A 255 5.01 -20.63 6.16
CA ASN A 255 4.22 -19.44 6.38
C ASN A 255 5.02 -18.15 6.14
N ILE A 256 6.31 -18.09 6.50
CA ILE A 256 7.20 -16.96 6.22
C ILE A 256 7.36 -16.77 4.70
N ILE A 257 7.67 -17.84 3.95
CA ILE A 257 7.85 -17.76 2.50
C ILE A 257 6.55 -17.34 1.81
N LEU A 258 5.42 -17.98 2.17
CA LEU A 258 4.12 -17.67 1.58
C LEU A 258 3.68 -16.23 1.89
N SER A 259 3.98 -15.73 3.09
CA SER A 259 3.68 -14.34 3.45
C SER A 259 4.39 -13.36 2.51
N MET A 260 5.69 -13.55 2.28
CA MET A 260 6.48 -12.69 1.39
C MET A 260 6.10 -12.89 -0.09
N ALA A 261 5.77 -14.12 -0.49
CA ALA A 261 5.31 -14.42 -1.85
C ALA A 261 3.96 -13.74 -2.15
N ILE A 262 2.99 -13.83 -1.23
CA ILE A 262 1.68 -13.15 -1.38
C ILE A 262 1.88 -11.63 -1.39
N ALA A 263 2.69 -11.09 -0.48
CA ALA A 263 3.02 -9.67 -0.48
C ALA A 263 3.63 -9.25 -1.83
N GLY A 264 4.57 -10.04 -2.38
CA GLY A 264 5.15 -9.81 -3.70
C GLY A 264 4.14 -9.89 -4.83
N ALA A 265 3.22 -10.86 -4.78
CA ALA A 265 2.15 -11.00 -5.77
C ALA A 265 1.22 -9.78 -5.79
N LEU A 266 0.88 -9.24 -4.62
CA LEU A 266 0.09 -8.01 -4.50
C LEU A 266 0.82 -6.80 -5.10
N ALA A 267 2.13 -6.66 -4.84
CA ALA A 267 2.93 -5.57 -5.42
C ALA A 267 3.04 -5.71 -6.95
N GLY A 268 3.30 -6.92 -7.45
CA GLY A 268 3.36 -7.20 -8.90
C GLY A 268 2.02 -6.98 -9.60
N PHE A 269 0.92 -7.39 -8.98
CA PHE A 269 -0.42 -7.12 -9.49
C PHE A 269 -0.68 -5.59 -9.58
N GLY A 270 -0.23 -4.82 -8.57
CA GLY A 270 -0.29 -3.36 -8.60
C GLY A 270 0.45 -2.74 -9.77
N ALA A 271 1.62 -3.27 -10.11
CA ALA A 271 2.36 -2.85 -11.31
C ALA A 271 1.57 -3.15 -12.59
N GLY A 272 0.97 -4.34 -12.70
CA GLY A 272 0.09 -4.68 -13.79
C GLY A 272 -1.07 -3.69 -13.93
N LEU A 273 -1.74 -3.33 -12.82
CA LEU A 273 -2.82 -2.33 -12.85
C LEU A 273 -2.33 -0.97 -13.37
N PHE A 274 -1.12 -0.54 -13.01
CA PHE A 274 -0.56 0.75 -13.44
C PHE A 274 -0.25 0.79 -14.93
N TYR A 275 0.51 -0.20 -15.42
CA TYR A 275 0.99 -0.19 -16.80
C TYR A 275 -0.09 -0.58 -17.81
N LEU A 276 -0.94 -1.56 -17.49
CA LEU A 276 -2.03 -2.00 -18.39
C LEU A 276 -3.23 -1.03 -18.39
N SER A 277 -3.32 -0.10 -17.44
CA SER A 277 -4.28 1.03 -17.49
C SER A 277 -3.70 2.25 -18.22
N ASN A 278 -2.53 2.14 -18.82
CA ASN A 278 -1.86 3.22 -19.55
C ASN A 278 -1.64 4.50 -18.68
N VAL A 279 -1.45 4.31 -17.37
CA VAL A 279 -1.14 5.43 -16.44
C VAL A 279 0.28 5.93 -16.69
N GLY A 280 1.20 5.03 -17.03
CA GLY A 280 2.58 5.37 -17.32
C GLY A 280 3.27 4.33 -18.21
N GLN A 281 4.50 4.65 -18.61
CA GLN A 281 5.39 3.77 -19.36
C GLN A 281 6.66 3.54 -18.55
N TRP A 282 7.27 2.36 -18.67
CA TRP A 282 8.55 2.07 -18.03
C TRP A 282 9.68 2.81 -18.72
N ASN A 283 10.57 3.45 -17.92
CA ASN A 283 11.78 4.09 -18.43
C ASN A 283 13.00 3.24 -18.04
N PRO A 284 13.57 2.43 -18.95
CA PRO A 284 14.69 1.56 -18.64
C PRO A 284 16.02 2.30 -18.45
N LEU A 285 16.12 3.56 -18.87
CA LEU A 285 17.31 4.38 -18.65
C LEU A 285 17.36 4.98 -17.24
N ASN A 286 16.25 4.94 -16.49
CA ASN A 286 16.24 5.37 -15.10
C ASN A 286 16.82 4.27 -14.21
N SER A 287 18.13 4.30 -14.00
CA SER A 287 18.86 3.38 -13.13
C SER A 287 19.21 3.97 -11.77
N THR A 288 18.81 5.22 -11.51
CA THR A 288 19.17 5.96 -10.29
C THR A 288 18.12 5.92 -9.20
N SER A 289 16.88 5.55 -9.54
CA SER A 289 15.78 5.50 -8.57
C SER A 289 14.88 4.30 -8.79
N LEU A 290 14.48 3.69 -7.68
CA LEU A 290 13.47 2.63 -7.66
C LEU A 290 12.07 3.21 -7.87
N PRO A 291 11.10 2.43 -8.39
CA PRO A 291 9.72 2.89 -8.55
C PRO A 291 9.12 3.40 -7.25
N ALA A 292 8.74 4.67 -7.23
CA ALA A 292 8.15 5.32 -6.05
C ALA A 292 6.87 4.63 -5.56
N MET A 293 6.09 4.04 -6.48
CA MET A 293 4.86 3.31 -6.14
C MET A 293 5.09 2.19 -5.12
N GLY A 294 6.23 1.49 -5.18
CA GLY A 294 6.57 0.44 -4.22
C GLY A 294 6.78 0.99 -2.80
N PHE A 295 7.44 2.13 -2.67
CA PHE A 295 7.69 2.78 -1.38
C PHE A 295 6.46 3.52 -0.86
N ASN A 296 5.68 4.16 -1.72
CA ASN A 296 4.43 4.82 -1.33
C ASN A 296 3.43 3.82 -0.72
N GLY A 297 3.51 2.54 -1.10
CA GLY A 297 2.76 1.47 -0.45
C GLY A 297 3.04 1.34 1.05
N ILE A 298 4.26 1.61 1.52
CA ILE A 298 4.61 1.62 2.96
C ILE A 298 3.77 2.66 3.69
N SER A 299 3.67 3.84 3.12
CA SER A 299 2.93 4.96 3.66
C SER A 299 1.44 4.70 3.73
N VAL A 300 0.89 4.13 2.65
CA VAL A 300 -0.51 3.70 2.57
C VAL A 300 -0.80 2.65 3.66
N ALA A 301 0.08 1.65 3.83
CA ALA A 301 -0.09 0.61 4.86
C ALA A 301 -0.05 1.17 6.28
N LEU A 302 0.89 2.08 6.56
CA LEU A 302 1.03 2.71 7.89
C LEU A 302 -0.18 3.59 8.22
N LEU A 303 -0.62 4.43 7.28
CA LEU A 303 -1.80 5.27 7.44
C LEU A 303 -3.06 4.43 7.68
N ALA A 304 -3.21 3.31 6.98
CA ALA A 304 -4.27 2.34 7.18
C ALA A 304 -4.12 1.49 8.46
N SER A 305 -3.03 1.64 9.24
CA SER A 305 -2.69 0.74 10.34
C SER A 305 -2.68 -0.74 9.90
N SER A 306 -2.23 -1.00 8.69
CA SER A 306 -2.21 -2.31 8.03
C SER A 306 -3.58 -3.00 7.95
N ASN A 307 -4.67 -2.23 7.93
CA ASN A 307 -6.03 -2.75 7.72
C ASN A 307 -6.32 -2.80 6.22
N PRO A 308 -6.64 -3.97 5.62
CA PRO A 308 -6.84 -4.07 4.18
C PRO A 308 -7.97 -3.18 3.63
N ILE A 309 -9.05 -3.02 4.36
CA ILE A 309 -10.13 -2.10 3.95
C ILE A 309 -9.71 -0.64 4.13
N GLY A 310 -9.00 -0.32 5.23
CA GLY A 310 -8.43 1.01 5.45
C GLY A 310 -7.44 1.42 4.37
N THR A 311 -6.74 0.46 3.76
CA THR A 311 -5.77 0.71 2.69
C THR A 311 -6.41 1.37 1.46
N ILE A 312 -7.69 1.05 1.15
CA ILE A 312 -8.43 1.69 0.05
C ILE A 312 -8.51 3.21 0.28
N PHE A 313 -8.98 3.62 1.46
CA PHE A 313 -9.14 5.04 1.80
C PHE A 313 -7.81 5.76 1.90
N SER A 314 -6.80 5.11 2.49
CA SER A 314 -5.45 5.68 2.60
C SER A 314 -4.79 5.89 1.23
N ALA A 315 -4.96 4.96 0.31
CA ALA A 315 -4.42 5.06 -1.04
C ALA A 315 -5.09 6.18 -1.85
N ILE A 316 -6.42 6.29 -1.77
CA ILE A 316 -7.16 7.39 -2.41
C ILE A 316 -6.69 8.73 -1.84
N PHE A 317 -6.52 8.84 -0.52
CA PHE A 317 -6.05 10.06 0.11
C PHE A 317 -4.62 10.45 -0.32
N ILE A 318 -3.68 9.50 -0.36
CA ILE A 318 -2.31 9.77 -0.82
C ILE A 318 -2.32 10.14 -2.30
N SER A 319 -3.13 9.46 -3.12
CA SER A 319 -3.30 9.80 -4.53
C SER A 319 -3.87 11.22 -4.70
N HIS A 320 -4.85 11.61 -3.87
CA HIS A 320 -5.44 12.95 -3.86
C HIS A 320 -4.39 14.05 -3.65
N ILE A 321 -3.52 13.88 -2.64
CA ILE A 321 -2.44 14.85 -2.37
C ILE A 321 -1.43 14.87 -3.51
N SER A 322 -1.02 13.69 -4.00
CA SER A 322 -0.05 13.58 -5.09
C SER A 322 -0.56 14.24 -6.38
N VAL A 323 -1.83 13.99 -6.74
CA VAL A 323 -2.47 14.63 -7.91
C VAL A 323 -2.66 16.12 -7.68
N GLY A 324 -3.07 16.56 -6.47
CA GLY A 324 -3.14 17.97 -6.11
C GLY A 324 -1.80 18.69 -6.30
N GLY A 325 -0.71 18.00 -5.99
CA GLY A 325 0.63 18.50 -6.24
C GLY A 325 0.96 18.72 -7.73
N THR A 326 0.41 17.92 -8.64
CA THR A 326 0.61 18.15 -10.08
C THR A 326 -0.07 19.39 -10.61
N PHE A 327 -1.04 19.95 -9.88
CA PHE A 327 -1.73 21.21 -10.20
C PHE A 327 -1.04 22.44 -9.61
N LEU A 328 0.07 22.29 -8.88
CA LEU A 328 0.86 23.44 -8.42
C LEU A 328 1.33 24.26 -9.62
N SER A 329 1.32 25.58 -9.46
CA SER A 329 1.83 26.46 -10.50
C SER A 329 3.35 26.36 -10.61
N THR A 330 3.84 25.79 -11.70
CA THR A 330 5.29 25.67 -11.99
C THR A 330 5.99 27.02 -12.08
N LYS A 331 5.23 28.11 -12.23
CA LYS A 331 5.75 29.48 -12.20
C LYS A 331 6.24 29.88 -10.80
N TYR A 332 5.61 29.37 -9.74
CA TYR A 332 5.86 29.77 -8.36
C TYR A 332 6.50 28.68 -7.54
N TYR A 333 6.26 27.41 -7.89
CA TYR A 333 6.71 26.25 -7.14
C TYR A 333 7.33 25.20 -8.06
N PRO A 334 8.53 24.66 -7.75
CA PRO A 334 9.07 23.50 -8.42
C PRO A 334 8.13 22.28 -8.28
N THR A 335 8.13 21.40 -9.26
CA THR A 335 7.28 20.20 -9.30
C THR A 335 7.55 19.25 -8.13
N GLU A 336 8.77 19.24 -7.64
CA GLU A 336 9.26 18.40 -6.53
C GLU A 336 8.65 18.77 -5.17
N ILE A 337 8.07 19.97 -5.05
CA ILE A 337 7.41 20.41 -3.80
C ILE A 337 6.23 19.52 -3.43
N ALA A 338 5.50 19.03 -4.43
CA ALA A 338 4.40 18.09 -4.20
C ALA A 338 4.89 16.78 -3.55
N ASP A 339 5.99 16.25 -4.05
CA ASP A 339 6.61 15.04 -3.51
C ASP A 339 7.17 15.29 -2.11
N LEU A 340 7.77 16.46 -1.87
CA LEU A 340 8.24 16.87 -0.55
C LEU A 340 7.09 16.94 0.47
N ILE A 341 6.00 17.61 0.13
CA ILE A 341 4.82 17.74 1.02
C ILE A 341 4.19 16.37 1.27
N SER A 342 4.04 15.56 0.24
CA SER A 342 3.56 14.17 0.37
C SER A 342 4.48 13.37 1.30
N GLY A 343 5.80 13.48 1.14
CA GLY A 343 6.79 12.85 2.00
C GLY A 343 6.69 13.27 3.46
N ILE A 344 6.46 14.56 3.74
CA ILE A 344 6.26 15.08 5.10
C ILE A 344 5.00 14.49 5.73
N ILE A 345 3.88 14.48 5.00
CA ILE A 345 2.61 13.90 5.49
C ILE A 345 2.81 12.42 5.82
N ILE A 346 3.45 11.69 4.92
CA ILE A 346 3.77 10.27 5.07
C ILE A 346 4.63 10.03 6.31
N TYR A 347 5.71 10.82 6.49
CA TYR A 347 6.58 10.74 7.65
C TYR A 347 5.81 10.95 8.96
N LEU A 348 4.96 11.96 9.02
CA LEU A 348 4.12 12.23 10.18
C LEU A 348 3.08 11.13 10.43
N CYS A 349 2.55 10.51 9.37
CA CYS A 349 1.62 9.39 9.49
C CYS A 349 2.29 8.15 10.13
N ALA A 350 3.60 7.96 9.98
CA ALA A 350 4.33 6.91 10.69
C ALA A 350 4.24 7.06 12.22
N PHE A 351 4.11 8.28 12.72
CA PHE A 351 3.93 8.56 14.15
C PHE A 351 2.47 8.45 14.64
N SER A 352 1.52 8.11 13.78
CA SER A 352 0.10 7.98 14.15
C SER A 352 -0.13 7.04 15.34
N MET A 353 0.67 5.98 15.47
CA MET A 353 0.62 5.08 16.62
C MET A 353 0.96 5.76 17.96
N LEU A 354 1.88 6.73 17.98
CA LEU A 354 2.23 7.50 19.18
C LEU A 354 1.07 8.41 19.61
N PHE A 355 0.40 9.05 18.63
CA PHE A 355 -0.75 9.91 18.91
C PHE A 355 -1.97 9.10 19.35
N ARG A 356 -2.15 7.87 18.85
CA ARG A 356 -3.24 6.97 19.23
C ARG A 356 -3.34 6.78 20.74
N GLY A 357 -2.21 6.52 21.42
CA GLY A 357 -2.19 6.33 22.86
C GLY A 357 -2.61 7.59 23.64
N LYS A 358 -2.20 8.78 23.17
CA LYS A 358 -2.61 10.06 23.78
C LYS A 358 -4.08 10.36 23.52
N ILE A 359 -4.57 10.16 22.31
CA ILE A 359 -5.97 10.37 21.92
C ILE A 359 -6.88 9.42 22.70
N GLN A 360 -6.51 8.15 22.86
CA GLN A 360 -7.26 7.19 23.63
C GLN A 360 -7.40 7.62 25.10
N LYS A 361 -6.31 8.11 25.71
CA LYS A 361 -6.34 8.64 27.09
C LYS A 361 -7.22 9.90 27.21
N LEU A 362 -7.20 10.79 26.22
CA LEU A 362 -8.00 12.02 26.23
C LEU A 362 -9.51 11.75 26.06
N LEU A 363 -9.87 10.92 25.08
CA LEU A 363 -11.28 10.67 24.75
C LEU A 363 -11.97 9.71 25.71
N PHE A 364 -11.22 8.75 26.28
CA PHE A 364 -11.80 7.67 27.08
C PHE A 364 -11.34 7.69 28.55
N LYS A 365 -10.79 8.80 29.02
CA LYS A 365 -10.30 9.00 30.41
C LYS A 365 -11.34 8.69 31.49
N ASN A 366 -12.63 8.79 31.17
CA ASN A 366 -13.72 8.51 32.10
C ASN A 366 -14.22 7.05 32.10
N ALA A 367 -13.79 6.23 31.10
CA ALA A 367 -14.21 4.83 31.04
C ALA A 367 -13.45 3.95 32.05
N ASP A 368 -12.23 4.35 32.42
CA ASP A 368 -11.43 3.59 33.40
C ASP A 368 -11.79 3.92 34.86
N LYS A 369 -12.34 5.09 35.17
CA LYS A 369 -12.76 5.46 36.52
C LYS A 369 -13.97 4.69 37.01
N THR A 370 -14.80 4.18 36.10
CA THR A 370 -15.97 3.36 36.45
C THR A 370 -15.62 1.89 36.79
N ASN A 371 -14.41 1.44 36.44
CA ASN A 371 -13.98 0.05 36.75
C ASN A 371 -13.18 -0.08 38.06
N VAL A 372 -12.72 1.02 38.64
CA VAL A 372 -11.98 0.98 39.94
C VAL A 372 -12.92 0.94 41.15
N ASN A 373 -14.21 1.33 40.98
CA ASN A 373 -15.19 1.34 42.03
C ASN A 373 -16.13 0.11 42.02
N ALA A 374 -15.82 -0.94 41.27
CA ALA A 374 -16.49 -2.22 41.42
C ALA A 374 -15.73 -3.00 42.51
N GLU A 375 -16.19 -2.89 43.74
CA GLU A 375 -15.76 -3.76 44.84
C GLU A 375 -15.79 -5.24 44.43
N PRO A 376 -14.75 -6.01 44.73
CA PRO A 376 -14.79 -7.45 44.52
C PRO A 376 -15.90 -8.03 45.35
N ALA A 377 -16.83 -8.77 44.70
CA ALA A 377 -17.88 -9.50 45.41
C ALA A 377 -17.24 -10.35 46.51
N PRO A 378 -17.85 -10.39 47.74
CA PRO A 378 -17.31 -11.15 48.86
C PRO A 378 -17.20 -12.62 48.48
N ALA A 379 -16.00 -13.18 48.66
CA ALA A 379 -15.71 -14.58 48.45
C ALA A 379 -16.65 -15.42 49.35
N GLU A 380 -17.53 -16.20 48.71
CA GLU A 380 -18.40 -17.18 49.37
C GLU A 380 -17.49 -18.20 50.04
N LYS A 381 -17.52 -18.20 51.40
CA LYS A 381 -16.78 -19.15 52.23
C LYS A 381 -17.28 -20.56 51.93
N ALA A 382 -16.50 -21.32 51.18
CA ALA A 382 -16.72 -22.75 51.04
C ALA A 382 -16.54 -23.44 52.39
N ASN A 383 -17.65 -23.90 52.97
CA ASN A 383 -17.70 -24.77 54.16
C ASN A 383 -17.01 -26.10 53.80
N VAL A 384 -15.77 -26.25 54.22
CA VAL A 384 -15.12 -27.57 54.26
C VAL A 384 -15.65 -28.30 55.52
N LYS A 385 -16.65 -29.18 55.34
CA LYS A 385 -16.98 -30.23 56.36
C LYS A 385 -15.77 -31.14 56.47
N LYS A 386 -15.17 -31.14 57.67
CA LYS A 386 -14.31 -32.20 58.11
C LYS A 386 -15.22 -33.42 58.43
N GLU A 387 -15.08 -34.48 57.68
CA GLU A 387 -15.45 -35.82 58.13
C GLU A 387 -14.17 -36.57 58.49
N GLY A 388 -14.00 -36.81 59.72
CA GLY A 388 -13.03 -37.72 60.29
C GLY A 388 -13.46 -39.17 60.20
N LYS A 389 -12.61 -40.00 59.74
CA LYS A 389 -12.18 -41.25 60.40
C LYS A 389 -11.07 -41.85 59.64
#